data_7e661adf74a59f613766e5c7c910b8ea
#
_entry.id   7e661adf74a59f613766e5c7c910b8ea
#
_cell.length_a   1.000
_cell.length_b   1.000
_cell.length_c   1.000
_cell.angle_alpha   90.00
_cell.angle_beta   90.00
_cell.angle_gamma   90.00
#
_symmetry.space_group_name_H-M   'P 1'
#
loop_
_entity.id
_entity.type
_entity.pdbx_description
1 polymer ?
#
loop_
_entity_poly.entity_id
_entity_poly.type
_entity_poly.pdbx_seq_one_letter_code
_entity_poly.pdbx_strand_id
1 'polypeptide(L)'
;MKQILIIEDDTALNQGLCKALKTDSRKLISCETIKAARDQLLCGCPSLILLDINLPDGSGLDFLQELKRELPAIPIILLTANDTDLDIVRGLELGADDYITKPFSLSVLRARVNTQLRKAESLQAQTTEHVYR
;
A
#
# COMPACT_ATOMS: atom_id res chain seq x y z
N MET A 1 12.47 9.54 7.31
CA MET A 1 11.44 9.88 6.31
C MET A 1 10.63 8.64 5.98
N LYS A 2 9.31 8.73 6.03
CA LYS A 2 8.44 7.61 5.67
C LYS A 2 8.41 7.42 4.16
N GLN A 3 8.35 6.17 3.73
CA GLN A 3 8.28 5.84 2.31
C GLN A 3 6.96 5.17 1.98
N ILE A 4 6.32 5.63 0.92
CA ILE A 4 5.09 5.02 0.41
C ILE A 4 5.41 4.47 -0.97
N LEU A 5 5.21 3.17 -1.14
CA LEU A 5 5.40 2.49 -2.42
C LEU A 5 4.06 2.41 -3.14
N ILE A 6 3.99 2.93 -4.35
CA ILE A 6 2.77 2.91 -5.17
C ILE A 6 3.00 1.98 -6.35
N ILE A 7 2.16 0.95 -6.47
CA ILE A 7 2.24 -0.03 -7.56
C ILE A 7 0.97 0.08 -8.38
N GLU A 8 1.06 0.80 -9.49
CA GLU A 8 -0.05 1.12 -10.38
C GLU A 8 0.49 1.32 -11.79
N ASP A 9 -0.04 0.58 -12.76
CA ASP A 9 0.44 0.61 -14.14
C ASP A 9 -0.06 1.80 -14.97
N ASP A 10 -1.14 2.44 -14.57
CA ASP A 10 -1.60 3.68 -15.19
C ASP A 10 -0.66 4.81 -14.78
N THR A 11 0.18 5.25 -15.71
CA THR A 11 1.21 6.27 -15.43
C THR A 11 0.61 7.57 -14.91
N ALA A 12 -0.46 8.06 -15.51
CA ALA A 12 -1.08 9.32 -15.09
C ALA A 12 -1.67 9.20 -13.68
N LEU A 13 -2.34 8.10 -13.40
CA LEU A 13 -2.90 7.85 -12.06
C LEU A 13 -1.79 7.71 -11.02
N ASN A 14 -0.73 6.97 -11.33
CA ASN A 14 0.40 6.79 -10.43
C ASN A 14 1.04 8.12 -10.07
N GLN A 15 1.28 8.98 -11.07
CA GLN A 15 1.85 10.32 -10.85
C GLN A 15 0.91 11.20 -10.03
N GLY A 16 -0.39 11.11 -10.30
CA GLY A 16 -1.40 11.85 -9.52
C GLY A 16 -1.43 11.41 -8.06
N LEU A 17 -1.32 10.13 -7.81
CA LEU A 17 -1.25 9.60 -6.44
C LEU A 17 0.01 10.10 -5.72
N CYS A 18 1.16 10.09 -6.40
CA CYS A 18 2.39 10.60 -5.83
C CYS A 18 2.26 12.08 -5.44
N LYS A 19 1.70 12.91 -6.32
CA LYS A 19 1.50 14.32 -6.01
C LYS A 19 0.53 14.53 -4.85
N ALA A 20 -0.56 13.77 -4.83
CA ALA A 20 -1.59 13.90 -3.79
C ALA A 20 -1.09 13.51 -2.41
N LEU A 21 -0.17 12.56 -2.33
CA LEU A 21 0.30 12.01 -1.06
C LEU A 21 1.63 12.58 -0.59
N LYS A 22 2.32 13.34 -1.45
CA LYS A 22 3.63 13.90 -1.10
C LYS A 22 3.52 14.94 0.01
N THR A 23 4.40 14.81 1.00
CA THR A 23 4.60 15.82 2.05
C THR A 23 6.09 15.97 2.30
N ASP A 24 6.48 16.94 3.11
CA ASP A 24 7.89 17.16 3.44
C ASP A 24 8.51 15.99 4.19
N SER A 25 7.68 15.15 4.83
CA SER A 25 8.14 14.02 5.64
C SER A 25 7.94 12.67 4.96
N ARG A 26 7.56 12.65 3.67
CA ARG A 26 7.28 11.42 2.93
C ARG A 26 8.04 11.36 1.62
N LYS A 27 8.56 10.17 1.32
CA LYS A 27 9.12 9.86 0.01
C LYS A 27 8.14 8.93 -0.70
N LEU A 28 7.78 9.28 -1.94
CA LEU A 28 6.89 8.46 -2.77
C LEU A 28 7.73 7.70 -3.80
N ILE A 29 7.53 6.40 -3.87
CA ILE A 29 8.23 5.53 -4.82
C ILE A 29 7.19 4.96 -5.77
N SER A 30 7.33 5.27 -7.06
CA SER A 30 6.39 4.88 -8.10
C SER A 30 6.87 3.65 -8.84
N CYS A 31 6.02 2.61 -8.89
CA CYS A 31 6.27 1.40 -9.67
C CYS A 31 5.06 1.10 -10.52
N GLU A 32 5.28 0.61 -11.74
CA GLU A 32 4.20 0.28 -12.66
C GLU A 32 4.03 -1.23 -12.84
N THR A 33 4.94 -2.02 -12.27
CA THR A 33 4.93 -3.48 -12.39
C THR A 33 5.28 -4.13 -11.07
N ILE A 34 4.94 -5.40 -10.93
CA ILE A 34 5.33 -6.20 -9.77
C ILE A 34 6.85 -6.34 -9.70
N LYS A 35 7.50 -6.54 -10.86
CA LYS A 35 8.95 -6.66 -10.91
C LYS A 35 9.65 -5.41 -10.38
N ALA A 36 9.21 -4.22 -10.81
CA ALA A 36 9.77 -2.97 -10.34
C ALA A 36 9.58 -2.81 -8.83
N ALA A 37 8.42 -3.22 -8.31
CA ALA A 37 8.14 -3.20 -6.88
C ALA A 37 9.06 -4.13 -6.11
N ARG A 38 9.30 -5.34 -6.59
CA ARG A 38 10.23 -6.28 -5.96
C ARG A 38 11.64 -5.71 -5.90
N ASP A 39 12.09 -5.07 -6.98
CA ASP A 39 13.40 -4.44 -7.03
C ASP A 39 13.52 -3.34 -5.97
N GLN A 40 12.48 -2.54 -5.80
CA GLN A 40 12.47 -1.49 -4.77
C GLN A 40 12.48 -2.07 -3.35
N LEU A 41 11.78 -3.18 -3.13
CA LEU A 41 11.75 -3.83 -1.84
C LEU A 41 13.10 -4.42 -1.43
N LEU A 42 13.97 -4.72 -2.38
CA LEU A 42 15.34 -5.13 -2.11
C LEU A 42 16.17 -3.97 -1.56
N CYS A 43 15.80 -2.74 -1.85
CA CYS A 43 16.52 -1.55 -1.40
C CYS A 43 16.10 -1.07 -0.02
N GLY A 44 14.98 -1.55 0.51
CA GLY A 44 14.48 -1.15 1.82
C GLY A 44 12.99 -1.39 1.97
N CYS A 45 12.50 -1.30 3.19
CA CYS A 45 11.09 -1.53 3.50
C CYS A 45 10.31 -0.21 3.49
N PRO A 46 9.21 -0.11 2.72
CA PRO A 46 8.36 1.07 2.79
C PRO A 46 7.53 1.06 4.08
N SER A 47 6.97 2.23 4.40
CA SER A 47 6.06 2.36 5.54
C SER A 47 4.64 1.97 5.19
N LEU A 48 4.30 1.99 3.90
CA LEU A 48 2.96 1.67 3.39
C LEU A 48 3.06 1.33 1.91
N ILE A 49 2.20 0.42 1.46
CA ILE A 49 2.11 0.03 0.04
C ILE A 49 0.70 0.29 -0.47
N LEU A 50 0.59 0.99 -1.60
CA LEU A 50 -0.64 1.07 -2.39
C LEU A 50 -0.48 0.12 -3.57
N LEU A 51 -1.38 -0.84 -3.69
CA LEU A 51 -1.25 -1.94 -4.64
C LEU A 51 -2.49 -2.09 -5.51
N ASP A 52 -2.33 -1.93 -6.81
CA ASP A 52 -3.40 -2.23 -7.78
C ASP A 52 -3.55 -3.75 -7.92
N ILE A 53 -4.78 -4.20 -8.06
CA ILE A 53 -5.09 -5.62 -8.25
C ILE A 53 -4.69 -6.09 -9.64
N ASN A 54 -4.91 -5.27 -10.67
CA ASN A 54 -4.63 -5.64 -12.06
C ASN A 54 -3.33 -4.99 -12.53
N LEU A 55 -2.28 -5.80 -12.62
CA LEU A 55 -0.97 -5.34 -13.07
C LEU A 55 -0.56 -6.07 -14.34
N PRO A 56 0.30 -5.47 -15.19
CA PRO A 56 0.64 -6.06 -16.49
C PRO A 56 1.42 -7.36 -16.38
N ASP A 57 2.15 -7.58 -15.29
CA ASP A 57 3.00 -8.76 -15.11
C ASP A 57 2.51 -9.70 -14.02
N GLY A 58 1.25 -9.57 -13.60
CA GLY A 58 0.68 -10.52 -12.66
C GLY A 58 -0.51 -9.99 -11.89
N SER A 59 -1.01 -10.82 -10.98
CA SER A 59 -2.11 -10.48 -10.10
C SER A 59 -1.64 -9.75 -8.86
N GLY A 60 -2.23 -8.59 -8.59
CA GLY A 60 -1.97 -7.85 -7.36
C GLY A 60 -2.39 -8.63 -6.12
N LEU A 61 -3.44 -9.46 -6.21
CA LEU A 61 -3.88 -10.29 -5.10
C LEU A 61 -2.84 -11.36 -4.73
N ASP A 62 -2.22 -11.97 -5.73
CA ASP A 62 -1.14 -12.94 -5.48
C ASP A 62 0.07 -12.25 -4.86
N PHE A 63 0.40 -11.06 -5.35
CA PHE A 63 1.50 -10.27 -4.78
C PHE A 63 1.19 -9.81 -3.35
N LEU A 64 -0.06 -9.45 -3.08
CA LEU A 64 -0.51 -9.12 -1.72
C LEU A 64 -0.23 -10.28 -0.76
N GLN A 65 -0.58 -11.50 -1.16
CA GLN A 65 -0.36 -12.68 -0.34
C GLN A 65 1.12 -12.89 -0.06
N GLU A 66 1.96 -12.73 -1.07
CA GLU A 66 3.42 -12.82 -0.94
C GLU A 66 3.95 -11.76 0.03
N LEU A 67 3.51 -10.50 -0.12
CA LEU A 67 3.96 -9.40 0.72
C LEU A 67 3.55 -9.59 2.18
N LYS A 68 2.32 -10.04 2.42
CA LYS A 68 1.85 -10.26 3.79
C LYS A 68 2.58 -11.39 4.48
N ARG A 69 3.03 -12.38 3.73
CA ARG A 69 3.85 -13.47 4.27
C ARG A 69 5.27 -12.99 4.60
N GLU A 70 5.87 -12.17 3.74
CA GLU A 70 7.25 -11.72 3.90
C GLU A 70 7.39 -10.47 4.77
N LEU A 71 6.41 -9.56 4.69
CA LEU A 71 6.43 -8.25 5.36
C LEU A 71 5.11 -8.02 6.10
N PRO A 72 4.79 -8.83 7.11
CA PRO A 72 3.47 -8.79 7.75
C PRO A 72 3.16 -7.46 8.48
N ALA A 73 4.18 -6.71 8.84
CA ALA A 73 3.99 -5.45 9.59
C ALA A 73 3.68 -4.25 8.69
N ILE A 74 3.90 -4.36 7.37
CA ILE A 74 3.70 -3.23 6.47
C ILE A 74 2.24 -3.18 6.03
N PRO A 75 1.53 -2.06 6.27
CA PRO A 75 0.15 -1.92 5.83
C PRO A 75 0.06 -1.84 4.30
N ILE A 76 -0.93 -2.53 3.75
CA ILE A 76 -1.18 -2.56 2.31
C ILE A 76 -2.62 -2.14 2.04
N ILE A 77 -2.79 -1.11 1.21
CA ILE A 77 -4.09 -0.65 0.75
C ILE A 77 -4.25 -1.08 -0.71
N LEU A 78 -5.30 -1.82 -1.01
CA LEU A 78 -5.60 -2.23 -2.37
C LEU A 78 -6.28 -1.11 -3.14
N LEU A 79 -5.86 -0.93 -4.40
CA LEU A 79 -6.54 -0.07 -5.37
C LEU A 79 -7.28 -0.99 -6.32
N THR A 80 -8.57 -0.80 -6.48
CA THR A 80 -9.36 -1.68 -7.35
C THR A 80 -10.34 -0.89 -8.20
N ALA A 81 -10.38 -1.20 -9.49
CA ALA A 81 -11.39 -0.69 -10.41
C ALA A 81 -12.68 -1.52 -10.30
N ASN A 82 -12.58 -2.71 -9.74
CA ASN A 82 -13.73 -3.60 -9.56
C ASN A 82 -14.39 -3.32 -8.23
N ASP A 83 -15.64 -2.93 -8.32
CA ASP A 83 -16.53 -2.78 -7.18
C ASP A 83 -17.28 -4.09 -6.88
N THR A 84 -16.82 -5.22 -7.44
CA THR A 84 -17.39 -6.51 -7.10
C THR A 84 -16.99 -6.85 -5.67
N ASP A 85 -18.00 -7.13 -4.86
CA ASP A 85 -17.82 -7.50 -3.45
C ASP A 85 -16.82 -8.65 -3.29
N LEU A 86 -16.79 -9.56 -4.27
CA LEU A 86 -15.92 -10.74 -4.23
C LEU A 86 -14.43 -10.39 -4.19
N ASP A 87 -13.97 -9.45 -5.03
CA ASP A 87 -12.57 -9.05 -5.05
C ASP A 87 -12.18 -8.29 -3.78
N ILE A 88 -13.07 -7.47 -3.25
CA ILE A 88 -12.85 -6.75 -2.00
C ILE A 88 -12.72 -7.73 -0.84
N VAL A 89 -13.67 -8.67 -0.72
CA VAL A 89 -13.66 -9.68 0.33
C VAL A 89 -12.40 -10.52 0.26
N ARG A 90 -12.03 -10.96 -0.95
CA ARG A 90 -10.83 -11.78 -1.14
C ARG A 90 -9.56 -11.03 -0.74
N GLY A 91 -9.46 -9.74 -1.12
CA GLY A 91 -8.31 -8.94 -0.75
C GLY A 91 -8.18 -8.79 0.76
N LEU A 92 -9.28 -8.52 1.45
CA LEU A 92 -9.27 -8.39 2.90
C LEU A 92 -8.95 -9.73 3.59
N GLU A 93 -9.46 -10.83 3.08
CA GLU A 93 -9.15 -12.17 3.61
C GLU A 93 -7.67 -12.52 3.43
N LEU A 94 -7.04 -12.06 2.36
CA LEU A 94 -5.62 -12.27 2.10
C LEU A 94 -4.71 -11.36 2.93
N GLY A 95 -5.29 -10.43 3.70
CA GLY A 95 -4.54 -9.62 4.63
C GLY A 95 -4.38 -8.15 4.27
N ALA A 96 -5.11 -7.64 3.27
CA ALA A 96 -5.10 -6.22 2.99
C ALA A 96 -5.63 -5.45 4.21
N ASP A 97 -5.00 -4.34 4.51
CA ASP A 97 -5.38 -3.50 5.65
C ASP A 97 -6.54 -2.58 5.32
N ASP A 98 -6.70 -2.23 4.05
CA ASP A 98 -7.81 -1.41 3.58
C ASP A 98 -7.90 -1.54 2.06
N TYR A 99 -8.91 -0.92 1.47
CA TYR A 99 -9.07 -0.86 0.02
C TYR A 99 -9.66 0.47 -0.39
N ILE A 100 -9.41 0.86 -1.65
CA ILE A 100 -9.97 2.06 -2.26
C ILE A 100 -10.44 1.69 -3.65
N THR A 101 -11.71 1.97 -3.96
CA THR A 101 -12.29 1.69 -5.28
C THR A 101 -12.10 2.89 -6.20
N LYS A 102 -11.79 2.63 -7.46
CA LYS A 102 -11.69 3.65 -8.51
C LYS A 102 -13.06 3.88 -9.15
N PRO A 103 -13.45 5.11 -9.45
CA PRO A 103 -12.77 6.36 -9.15
C PRO A 103 -12.90 6.71 -7.66
N PHE A 104 -11.89 7.38 -7.10
CA PHE A 104 -11.89 7.72 -5.68
C PHE A 104 -11.65 9.20 -5.45
N SER A 105 -12.06 9.68 -4.28
CA SER A 105 -11.80 11.02 -3.80
C SER A 105 -10.40 11.10 -3.22
N LEU A 106 -9.65 12.15 -3.54
CA LEU A 106 -8.33 12.39 -2.96
C LEU A 106 -8.41 12.56 -1.43
N SER A 107 -9.51 13.15 -0.94
CA SER A 107 -9.71 13.29 0.51
C SER A 107 -9.83 11.94 1.20
N VAL A 108 -10.57 11.02 0.60
CA VAL A 108 -10.72 9.66 1.14
C VAL A 108 -9.39 8.92 1.09
N LEU A 109 -8.67 9.02 -0.02
CA LEU A 109 -7.35 8.41 -0.18
C LEU A 109 -6.40 8.88 0.93
N ARG A 110 -6.28 10.19 1.12
CA ARG A 110 -5.41 10.76 2.15
C ARG A 110 -5.78 10.30 3.54
N ALA A 111 -7.09 10.28 3.84
CA ALA A 111 -7.57 9.85 5.15
C ALA A 111 -7.21 8.40 5.43
N ARG A 112 -7.38 7.50 4.46
CA ARG A 112 -7.07 6.09 4.62
C ARG A 112 -5.56 5.85 4.74
N VAL A 113 -4.76 6.54 3.95
CA VAL A 113 -3.29 6.46 4.04
C VAL A 113 -2.82 6.92 5.41
N ASN A 114 -3.30 8.07 5.87
CA ASN A 114 -2.91 8.62 7.18
C ASN A 114 -3.33 7.70 8.32
N THR A 115 -4.51 7.08 8.22
CA THR A 115 -4.99 6.13 9.23
C THR A 115 -4.07 4.92 9.33
N GLN A 116 -3.68 4.34 8.19
CA GLN A 116 -2.82 3.17 8.18
C GLN A 116 -1.42 3.48 8.68
N LEU A 117 -0.87 4.64 8.34
CA LEU A 117 0.43 5.07 8.85
C LEU A 117 0.42 5.26 10.36
N ARG A 118 -0.66 5.83 10.91
CA ARG A 118 -0.79 6.00 12.36
C ARG A 118 -0.92 4.65 13.08
N LYS A 119 -1.67 3.72 12.52
CA LYS A 119 -1.80 2.37 13.11
C LYS A 119 -0.45 1.68 13.19
N ALA A 120 0.34 1.75 12.13
CA ALA A 120 1.66 1.14 12.10
C ALA A 120 2.58 1.75 13.16
N GLU A 121 2.54 3.07 13.33
CA GLU A 121 3.32 3.76 14.36
C GLU A 121 2.89 3.36 15.77
N SER A 122 1.58 3.29 16.01
CA SER A 122 1.05 2.89 17.31
C SER A 122 1.48 1.47 17.68
N LEU A 123 1.45 0.55 16.74
CA LEU A 123 1.90 -0.83 16.97
C LEU A 123 3.39 -0.89 17.27
N GLN A 124 4.21 -0.12 16.55
CA GLN A 124 5.64 -0.04 16.83
C GLN A 124 5.92 0.57 18.21
N ALA A 125 5.19 1.62 18.56
CA ALA A 125 5.34 2.25 19.88
C ALA A 125 4.96 1.29 21.00
N GLN A 126 3.85 0.55 20.85
CA GLN A 126 3.43 -0.45 21.83
C GLN A 126 4.46 -1.57 21.96
N THR A 127 5.00 -2.03 20.86
CA THR A 127 6.03 -3.07 20.85
C THR A 127 7.29 -2.60 21.55
N THR A 128 7.69 -1.34 21.31
CA THR A 128 8.86 -0.72 21.96
C THR A 128 8.65 -0.61 23.46
N GLU A 129 7.49 -0.16 23.89
CA GLU A 129 7.16 -0.08 25.31
C GLU A 129 7.21 -1.44 25.97
N HIS A 130 6.73 -2.46 25.29
CA HIS A 130 6.71 -3.84 25.78
C HIS A 130 8.13 -4.36 26.00
N VAL A 131 9.06 -3.99 25.14
CA VAL A 131 10.46 -4.42 25.23
C VAL A 131 11.15 -3.85 26.47
N TYR A 132 10.76 -2.65 26.89
CA TYR A 132 11.38 -1.97 28.03
C TYR A 132 10.78 -2.36 29.38
N ARG A 133 9.78 -3.18 29.40
CA ARG A 133 9.17 -3.69 30.61
C ARG A 133 9.71 -5.07 30.96
#